data_61e36d43fafab29dc1ff62b57f2f829b
#
_entry.id   61e36d43fafab29dc1ff62b57f2f829b
#
_cell.length_a   1.000
_cell.length_b   1.000
_cell.length_c   1.000
_cell.angle_alpha   90.00
_cell.angle_beta   90.00
_cell.angle_gamma   90.00
#
_symmetry.space_group_name_H-M   'P 1'
#
loop_
_entity.id
_entity.type
_entity.pdbx_description
1 polymer ?
#
loop_
_entity_poly.entity_id
_entity_poly.type
_entity_poly.pdbx_seq_one_letter_code
_entity_poly.pdbx_strand_id
1 'polypeptide(L)'
;MALFAGWMADRVSIRVIAVGSLPGLAVAMGLALIGRNEYFLFSSGILFWLSVGASMIVHSYIFAEYYGRTLLGSIRGIVLPVMMVSTAIGAPMVGYIHDGTGSYVSSWWLILSLNVMAALIISTATKPAPLVARVETPAL
;
A
#
# COMPACT_ATOMS: atom_id res chain seq x y z
N MET A 1 13.23 -9.93 -7.90
CA MET A 1 12.33 -8.81 -7.59
C MET A 1 12.87 -7.90 -6.49
N ALA A 2 13.32 -8.42 -5.34
CA ALA A 2 13.85 -7.60 -4.23
C ALA A 2 15.05 -6.73 -4.60
N LEU A 3 15.97 -7.19 -5.45
CA LEU A 3 17.15 -6.44 -5.88
C LEU A 3 16.81 -5.21 -6.76
N PHE A 4 15.82 -5.36 -7.66
CA PHE A 4 15.36 -4.27 -8.50
C PHE A 4 14.63 -3.19 -7.68
N ALA A 5 13.86 -3.61 -6.71
CA ALA A 5 13.15 -2.74 -5.79
C ALA A 5 14.10 -1.98 -4.86
N GLY A 6 15.19 -2.62 -4.38
CA GLY A 6 16.25 -1.97 -3.60
C GLY A 6 16.99 -0.91 -4.41
N TRP A 7 17.38 -1.23 -5.65
CA TRP A 7 18.06 -0.29 -6.54
C TRP A 7 17.17 0.94 -6.88
N MET A 8 15.86 0.74 -7.01
CA MET A 8 14.91 1.83 -7.25
C MET A 8 14.71 2.70 -6.00
N ALA A 9 14.73 2.10 -4.81
CA ALA A 9 14.62 2.83 -3.53
C ALA A 9 15.81 3.74 -3.25
N ASP A 10 17.02 3.40 -3.75
CA ASP A 10 18.22 4.21 -3.58
C ASP A 10 18.25 5.46 -4.49
N ARG A 11 17.49 5.46 -5.58
CA ARG A 11 17.48 6.55 -6.57
C ARG A 11 16.24 7.44 -6.56
N VAL A 12 15.13 6.92 -6.07
CA VAL A 12 13.84 7.64 -6.06
C VAL A 12 13.45 7.91 -4.62
N SER A 13 13.05 9.15 -4.32
CA SER A 13 12.60 9.47 -2.98
C SER A 13 11.44 8.55 -2.59
N ILE A 14 11.53 7.97 -1.41
CA ILE A 14 10.56 6.99 -0.89
C ILE A 14 9.12 7.52 -0.92
N ARG A 15 8.98 8.85 -0.83
CA ARG A 15 7.70 9.53 -0.95
C ARG A 15 7.08 9.38 -2.34
N VAL A 16 7.89 9.43 -3.40
CA VAL A 16 7.43 9.23 -4.78
C VAL A 16 7.01 7.78 -4.98
N ILE A 17 7.74 6.82 -4.41
CA ILE A 17 7.39 5.40 -4.47
C ILE A 17 6.09 5.15 -3.70
N ALA A 18 5.92 5.75 -2.51
CA ALA A 18 4.70 5.63 -1.72
C ALA A 18 3.48 6.21 -2.44
N VAL A 19 3.60 7.41 -2.98
CA VAL A 19 2.52 8.09 -3.71
C VAL A 19 2.25 7.41 -5.05
N GLY A 20 3.26 6.83 -5.70
CA GLY A 20 3.12 6.16 -7.00
C GLY A 20 2.58 4.73 -6.92
N SER A 21 2.81 4.00 -5.81
CA SER A 21 2.40 2.61 -5.67
C SER A 21 0.87 2.44 -5.62
N LEU A 22 0.15 3.33 -4.97
CA LEU A 22 -1.31 3.26 -4.84
C LEU A 22 -2.04 3.57 -6.15
N PRO A 23 -1.73 4.68 -6.88
CA PRO A 23 -2.26 4.89 -8.22
C PRO A 23 -1.89 3.78 -9.20
N GLY A 24 -0.66 3.24 -9.10
CA GLY A 24 -0.22 2.09 -9.89
C GLY A 24 -1.12 0.88 -9.69
N LEU A 25 -1.50 0.60 -8.46
CA LEU A 25 -2.44 -0.46 -8.11
C LEU A 25 -3.84 -0.19 -8.70
N ALA A 26 -4.33 1.03 -8.57
CA ALA A 26 -5.63 1.43 -9.11
C ALA A 26 -5.68 1.32 -10.64
N VAL A 27 -4.61 1.74 -11.32
CA VAL A 27 -4.48 1.60 -12.79
C VAL A 27 -4.42 0.13 -13.21
N ALA A 28 -3.65 -0.70 -12.50
CA ALA A 28 -3.58 -2.13 -12.77
C ALA A 28 -4.95 -2.79 -12.65
N MET A 29 -5.72 -2.46 -11.62
CA MET A 29 -7.08 -2.95 -11.42
C MET A 29 -8.04 -2.45 -12.50
N GLY A 30 -7.95 -1.16 -12.87
CA GLY A 30 -8.73 -0.59 -13.96
C GLY A 30 -8.47 -1.26 -15.30
N LEU A 31 -7.20 -1.53 -15.63
CA LEU A 31 -6.81 -2.27 -16.81
C LEU A 31 -7.36 -3.70 -16.83
N ALA A 32 -7.38 -4.37 -15.69
CA ALA A 32 -7.95 -5.72 -15.57
C ALA A 32 -9.47 -5.73 -15.79
N LEU A 33 -10.19 -4.67 -15.39
CA LEU A 33 -11.63 -4.54 -15.58
C LEU A 33 -12.02 -4.24 -17.04
N ILE A 34 -11.22 -3.42 -17.73
CA ILE A 34 -11.51 -2.95 -19.09
C ILE A 34 -10.93 -3.90 -20.15
N GLY A 35 -9.85 -4.58 -19.79
CA GLY A 35 -9.09 -5.44 -20.70
C GLY A 35 -9.85 -6.68 -21.12
N ARG A 36 -10.13 -6.79 -22.43
CA ARG A 36 -10.74 -7.99 -23.04
C ARG A 36 -9.73 -8.92 -23.71
N ASN A 37 -8.48 -8.49 -23.85
CA ASN A 37 -7.41 -9.24 -24.52
C ASN A 37 -6.39 -9.76 -23.50
N GLU A 38 -5.77 -10.90 -23.80
CA GLU A 38 -4.74 -11.53 -22.97
C GLU A 38 -3.58 -10.57 -22.64
N TYR A 39 -3.17 -9.72 -23.59
CA TYR A 39 -2.10 -8.74 -23.38
C TYR A 39 -2.44 -7.72 -22.28
N PHE A 40 -3.70 -7.28 -22.18
CA PHE A 40 -4.14 -6.39 -21.11
C PHE A 40 -4.12 -7.07 -19.76
N LEU A 41 -4.48 -8.35 -19.67
CA LEU A 41 -4.42 -9.12 -18.45
C LEU A 41 -2.97 -9.33 -18.00
N PHE A 42 -2.07 -9.66 -18.91
CA PHE A 42 -0.65 -9.80 -18.59
C PHE A 42 -0.03 -8.47 -18.11
N SER A 43 -0.29 -7.37 -18.80
CA SER A 43 0.23 -6.05 -18.43
C SER A 43 -0.34 -5.57 -17.10
N SER A 44 -1.62 -5.79 -16.84
CA SER A 44 -2.25 -5.46 -15.55
C SER A 44 -1.65 -6.28 -14.42
N GLY A 45 -1.37 -7.58 -14.64
CA GLY A 45 -0.71 -8.44 -13.66
C GLY A 45 0.71 -7.97 -13.32
N ILE A 46 1.51 -7.62 -14.32
CA ILE A 46 2.86 -7.10 -14.11
C ILE A 46 2.81 -5.79 -13.31
N LEU A 47 1.95 -4.87 -13.68
CA LEU A 47 1.79 -3.59 -13.00
C LEU A 47 1.28 -3.77 -11.57
N PHE A 48 0.35 -4.70 -11.35
CA PHE A 48 -0.15 -5.06 -10.03
C PHE A 48 0.98 -5.53 -9.11
N TRP A 49 1.77 -6.50 -9.55
CA TRP A 49 2.86 -7.05 -8.76
C TRP A 49 3.99 -6.06 -8.52
N LEU A 50 4.27 -5.17 -9.47
CA LEU A 50 5.21 -4.06 -9.28
C LEU A 50 4.72 -3.08 -8.20
N SER A 51 3.45 -2.72 -8.23
CA SER A 51 2.84 -1.80 -7.27
C SER A 51 2.78 -2.41 -5.86
N VAL A 52 2.43 -3.70 -5.74
CA VAL A 52 2.48 -4.44 -4.47
C VAL A 52 3.90 -4.51 -3.91
N GLY A 53 4.87 -4.82 -4.76
CA GLY A 53 6.29 -4.86 -4.36
C GLY A 53 6.78 -3.49 -3.88
N ALA A 54 6.43 -2.42 -4.57
CA ALA A 54 6.74 -1.05 -4.16
C ALA A 54 6.11 -0.70 -2.81
N SER A 55 4.84 -1.06 -2.59
CA SER A 55 4.14 -0.84 -1.32
C SER A 55 4.80 -1.56 -0.15
N MET A 56 5.29 -2.78 -0.33
CA MET A 56 5.99 -3.54 0.71
C MET A 56 7.27 -2.86 1.19
N ILE A 57 8.03 -2.25 0.25
CA ILE A 57 9.25 -1.51 0.59
C ILE A 57 8.90 -0.25 1.37
N VAL A 58 7.89 0.48 0.91
CA VAL A 58 7.41 1.70 1.56
C VAL A 58 7.02 1.43 3.01
N HIS A 59 6.25 0.37 3.28
CA HIS A 59 5.87 -0.01 4.64
C HIS A 59 7.08 -0.27 5.54
N SER A 60 8.07 -1.00 5.03
CA SER A 60 9.25 -1.34 5.83
C SER A 60 10.13 -0.13 6.13
N TYR A 61 10.24 0.79 5.18
CA TYR A 61 11.14 1.93 5.28
C TYR A 61 10.53 3.12 6.04
N ILE A 62 9.27 3.45 5.81
CA ILE A 62 8.60 4.59 6.46
C ILE A 62 8.63 4.44 7.98
N PHE A 63 8.35 3.24 8.50
CA PHE A 63 8.39 3.02 9.94
C PHE A 63 9.80 3.17 10.52
N ALA A 64 10.83 2.73 9.77
CA ALA A 64 12.22 2.89 10.20
C ALA A 64 12.68 4.34 10.20
N GLU A 65 12.29 5.11 9.18
CA GLU A 65 12.69 6.51 9.02
C GLU A 65 12.00 7.45 10.01
N TYR A 66 10.69 7.24 10.29
CA TYR A 66 9.93 8.15 11.14
C TYR A 66 10.02 7.86 12.63
N TYR A 67 10.12 6.61 13.02
CA TYR A 67 10.05 6.20 14.42
C TYR A 67 11.36 5.65 14.97
N GLY A 68 12.40 5.59 14.15
CA GLY A 68 13.68 5.02 14.54
C GLY A 68 13.64 3.50 14.72
N ARG A 69 14.82 2.89 14.93
CA ARG A 69 14.94 1.42 15.04
C ARG A 69 14.41 0.85 16.35
N THR A 70 14.33 1.66 17.38
CA THR A 70 13.94 1.22 18.75
C THR A 70 12.44 0.94 18.86
N LEU A 71 11.58 1.65 18.14
CA LEU A 71 10.12 1.50 18.21
C LEU A 71 9.54 0.59 17.13
N LEU A 72 10.37 0.12 16.18
CA LEU A 72 9.95 -0.73 15.06
C LEU A 72 9.23 -2.01 15.51
N GLY A 73 9.68 -2.64 16.58
CA GLY A 73 9.07 -3.86 17.13
C GLY A 73 7.64 -3.63 17.60
N SER A 74 7.43 -2.58 18.37
CA SER A 74 6.11 -2.23 18.92
C SER A 74 5.12 -1.84 17.81
N ILE A 75 5.57 -1.04 16.83
CA ILE A 75 4.72 -0.61 15.71
C ILE A 75 4.35 -1.80 14.83
N ARG A 76 5.30 -2.67 14.49
CA ARG A 76 5.03 -3.88 13.72
C ARG A 76 4.12 -4.85 14.48
N GLY A 77 4.25 -4.94 15.80
CA GLY A 77 3.39 -5.75 16.66
C GLY A 77 1.90 -5.35 16.58
N ILE A 78 1.59 -4.09 16.28
CA ILE A 78 0.22 -3.62 16.10
C ILE A 78 -0.22 -3.70 14.62
N VAL A 79 0.65 -3.29 13.70
CA VAL A 79 0.31 -3.21 12.27
C VAL A 79 0.12 -4.59 11.65
N LEU A 80 0.96 -5.57 11.98
CA LEU A 80 0.87 -6.91 11.40
C LEU A 80 -0.45 -7.63 11.74
N PRO A 81 -0.93 -7.66 13.00
CA PRO A 81 -2.25 -8.24 13.31
C PRO A 81 -3.39 -7.54 12.58
N VAL A 82 -3.36 -6.20 12.47
CA VAL A 82 -4.37 -5.44 11.72
C VAL A 82 -4.37 -5.83 10.25
N MET A 83 -3.20 -5.96 9.63
CA MET A 83 -3.09 -6.43 8.25
C MET A 83 -3.61 -7.86 8.08
N MET A 84 -3.29 -8.77 9.01
CA MET A 84 -3.78 -10.15 8.97
C MET A 84 -5.31 -10.24 9.09
N VAL A 85 -5.90 -9.50 10.02
CA VAL A 85 -7.36 -9.44 10.19
C VAL A 85 -8.02 -8.85 8.93
N SER A 86 -7.46 -7.77 8.37
CA SER A 86 -7.97 -7.17 7.13
C SER A 86 -7.93 -8.14 5.95
N THR A 87 -6.85 -8.92 5.83
CA THR A 87 -6.72 -9.95 4.78
C THR A 87 -7.72 -11.10 5.01
N ALA A 88 -7.89 -11.53 6.26
CA ALA A 88 -8.84 -12.60 6.61
C ALA A 88 -10.29 -12.21 6.32
N ILE A 89 -10.66 -10.94 6.49
CA ILE A 89 -12.00 -10.42 6.18
C ILE A 89 -12.18 -10.22 4.67
N GLY A 90 -11.13 -9.85 3.96
CA GLY A 90 -11.20 -9.47 2.55
C GLY A 90 -11.74 -10.58 1.65
N ALA A 91 -11.25 -11.81 1.80
CA ALA A 91 -11.67 -12.94 0.96
C ALA A 91 -13.14 -13.34 1.16
N PRO A 92 -13.66 -13.52 2.40
CA PRO A 92 -15.08 -13.77 2.64
C PRO A 92 -15.98 -12.63 2.15
N MET A 93 -15.54 -11.37 2.30
CA MET A 93 -16.30 -10.21 1.85
C MET A 93 -16.52 -10.21 0.33
N VAL A 94 -15.48 -10.55 -0.44
CA VAL A 94 -15.58 -10.68 -1.90
C VAL A 94 -16.53 -11.82 -2.29
N GLY A 95 -16.46 -12.96 -1.59
CA GLY A 95 -17.39 -14.09 -1.80
C GLY A 95 -18.83 -13.69 -1.51
N TYR A 96 -19.09 -13.05 -0.39
CA TYR A 96 -20.43 -12.59 -0.01
C TYR A 96 -21.04 -11.60 -1.02
N ILE A 97 -20.23 -10.66 -1.53
CA ILE A 97 -20.66 -9.74 -2.58
C ILE A 97 -20.98 -10.50 -3.87
N HIS A 98 -20.16 -11.48 -4.25
CA HIS A 98 -20.43 -12.31 -5.41
C HIS A 98 -21.73 -13.09 -5.28
N ASP A 99 -21.98 -13.70 -4.13
CA ASP A 99 -23.22 -14.49 -3.88
C ASP A 99 -24.47 -13.62 -3.96
N GLY A 100 -24.38 -12.33 -3.55
CA GLY A 100 -25.49 -11.39 -3.61
C GLY A 100 -25.70 -10.74 -4.99
N THR A 101 -24.62 -10.56 -5.78
CA THR A 101 -24.66 -9.80 -7.04
C THR A 101 -24.50 -10.68 -8.28
N GLY A 102 -24.08 -11.93 -8.12
CA GLY A 102 -23.76 -12.85 -9.22
C GLY A 102 -22.52 -12.44 -10.03
N SER A 103 -21.74 -11.43 -9.58
CA SER A 103 -20.62 -10.90 -10.33
C SER A 103 -19.48 -10.44 -9.43
N TYR A 104 -18.24 -10.76 -9.81
CA TYR A 104 -17.04 -10.23 -9.16
C TYR A 104 -16.76 -8.75 -9.49
N VAL A 105 -17.39 -8.20 -10.53
CA VAL A 105 -17.18 -6.81 -10.95
C VAL A 105 -17.50 -5.82 -9.83
N SER A 106 -18.55 -6.09 -9.06
CA SER A 106 -18.94 -5.26 -7.90
C SER A 106 -17.84 -5.23 -6.83
N SER A 107 -17.23 -6.38 -6.54
CA SER A 107 -16.12 -6.49 -5.60
C SER A 107 -14.88 -5.72 -6.09
N TRP A 108 -14.59 -5.78 -7.39
CA TRP A 108 -13.49 -5.02 -7.99
C TRP A 108 -13.68 -3.51 -7.86
N TRP A 109 -14.89 -3.02 -8.11
CA TRP A 109 -15.20 -1.60 -7.92
C TRP A 109 -15.08 -1.15 -6.47
N LEU A 110 -15.49 -2.00 -5.54
CA LEU A 110 -15.33 -1.72 -4.10
C LEU A 110 -13.84 -1.60 -3.73
N ILE A 111 -13.02 -2.58 -4.11
CA ILE A 111 -11.59 -2.57 -3.82
C ILE A 111 -10.90 -1.38 -4.49
N LEU A 112 -11.26 -1.07 -5.73
CA LEU A 112 -10.74 0.09 -6.45
C LEU A 112 -11.08 1.40 -5.72
N SER A 113 -12.31 1.57 -5.27
CA SER A 113 -12.75 2.77 -4.54
C SER A 113 -12.02 2.92 -3.20
N LEU A 114 -11.83 1.84 -2.45
CA LEU A 114 -11.06 1.82 -1.21
C LEU A 114 -9.58 2.18 -1.46
N ASN A 115 -9.01 1.70 -2.56
CA ASN A 115 -7.62 2.00 -2.93
C ASN A 115 -7.44 3.47 -3.28
N VAL A 116 -8.35 4.05 -4.08
CA VAL A 116 -8.34 5.48 -4.42
C VAL A 116 -8.51 6.33 -3.16
N MET A 117 -9.42 5.95 -2.26
CA MET A 117 -9.63 6.65 -1.00
C MET A 117 -8.39 6.61 -0.11
N ALA A 118 -7.72 5.46 -0.01
CA ALA A 118 -6.45 5.32 0.70
C ALA A 118 -5.35 6.20 0.08
N ALA A 119 -5.27 6.26 -1.26
CA ALA A 119 -4.32 7.13 -1.96
C ALA A 119 -4.54 8.60 -1.65
N LEU A 120 -5.79 9.05 -1.62
CA LEU A 120 -6.16 10.43 -1.26
C LEU A 120 -5.77 10.73 0.19
N ILE A 121 -6.07 9.85 1.14
CA ILE A 121 -5.71 10.03 2.56
C ILE A 121 -4.18 10.13 2.71
N ILE A 122 -3.42 9.27 2.06
CA ILE A 122 -1.96 9.28 2.15
C ILE A 122 -1.37 10.54 1.47
N SER A 123 -1.97 11.03 0.39
CA SER A 123 -1.50 12.26 -0.27
C SER A 123 -1.63 13.49 0.62
N THR A 124 -2.62 13.52 1.52
CA THR A 124 -2.82 14.61 2.50
C THR A 124 -1.98 14.45 3.76
N ALA A 125 -1.36 13.29 3.99
CA ALA A 125 -0.55 13.03 5.17
C ALA A 125 0.72 13.90 5.17
N THR A 126 0.89 14.70 6.21
CA THR A 126 2.08 15.51 6.43
C THR A 126 3.12 14.75 7.25
N LYS A 127 4.41 15.07 7.05
CA LYS A 127 5.51 14.48 7.82
C LYS A 127 5.32 14.80 9.31
N PRO A 128 5.25 13.80 10.21
CA PRO A 128 5.25 14.08 11.65
C PRO A 128 6.59 14.71 12.03
N ALA A 129 6.58 15.65 12.98
CA ALA A 129 7.80 16.23 13.52
C ALA A 129 8.64 15.12 14.21
N PRO A 130 9.97 15.07 14.01
CA PRO A 130 10.81 14.05 14.62
C PRO A 130 10.71 14.14 16.15
N LEU A 131 10.39 13.04 16.81
CA LEU A 131 10.23 12.95 18.27
C LEU A 131 11.52 13.26 19.03
N VAL A 132 12.67 13.16 18.38
CA VAL A 132 13.99 13.42 18.97
C VAL A 132 14.18 14.89 19.39
N ALA A 133 13.49 15.82 18.78
CA ALA A 133 13.60 17.24 19.11
C ALA A 133 12.96 17.62 20.47
N ARG A 134 12.22 16.72 21.11
CA ARG A 134 11.51 17.02 22.38
C ARG A 134 12.28 16.64 23.64
N VAL A 135 13.38 15.88 23.50
CA VAL A 135 14.14 15.38 24.66
C VAL A 135 15.33 16.29 25.02
N GLU A 136 15.71 17.21 24.13
CA GLU A 136 16.91 18.04 24.32
C GLU A 136 16.64 19.47 24.85
N THR A 137 15.49 19.78 25.40
CA THR A 137 15.32 21.01 26.18
C THR A 137 15.28 20.66 27.67
N PRO A 138 16.42 20.59 28.36
CA PRO A 138 16.42 20.66 29.82
C PRO A 138 15.96 22.08 30.16
N ALA A 139 14.88 22.16 30.94
CA ALA A 139 14.50 23.41 31.59
C ALA A 139 15.66 23.85 32.50
N LEU A 140 16.32 24.95 32.15
CA LEU A 140 17.16 25.74 33.04
C LEU A 140 16.26 26.69 33.80
#